data_c54057095645544a514c546538fc342f
#
_entry.id   c54057095645544a514c546538fc342f
#
_cell.length_a   1.000
_cell.length_b   1.000
_cell.length_c   1.000
_cell.angle_alpha   90.00
_cell.angle_beta   90.00
_cell.angle_gamma   90.00
#
_symmetry.space_group_name_H-M   'P 1'
#
loop_
_entity.id
_entity.type
_entity.pdbx_description
1 polymer ?
#
loop_
_entity_poly.entity_id
_entity_poly.type
_entity_poly.pdbx_seq_one_letter_code
_entity_poly.pdbx_strand_id
1 'polypeptide(L)'
;MVSGIHHITAITRKIQANVDFYVGFLGLRLVKRTAGYEDADQLHLIYGDAAASPGSLVTFLAWEDGSPGRVGLGQPAEIALSIKPEAIGFWLTRALTQNIAMSGPAQEFGEPVLRLKDPDGIIVKLVGEAGVDGPAPHVTKDIAAADAIQRIRGATIFSEKPTETAAFIAGHFGYREVAVANGITRLAGDVADVLDIRDASGFWTSAPGTGTIDHVALRAPDRAAIEAVAARLATEEADETNMHDRKYFYSLYVREPGGALLEYATDGPGMTVDEPLEALGEKLFVPKHFRADPEDVRARLPQFSLPGEERMTERDLPFIHRVHRPENPDGTAVVLLHGTGGNEASLLPFGTKLAPNAVLLSPRGRSVDEGYPRFFRRLTAVTFDQKDIAGEAEAFAAFMEGANAAYGLDPERTLFVGYSNGANMIGAIMLLHPGIIRNAVLLRGMNVLETVPEADLSGVNVLMITGQSDPYGVYAGDLEAHLRAAGASVENRMLAAGHDIGTADMELARAYRERILG
;
A
#
# COMPACT_ATOMS: atom_id res chain seq x y z
N MET A 1 25.94 -13.73 -22.57
CA MET A 1 24.72 -13.55 -21.73
C MET A 1 25.21 -12.89 -20.45
N VAL A 2 24.72 -11.72 -20.10
CA VAL A 2 25.13 -11.06 -18.84
C VAL A 2 24.14 -11.56 -17.78
N SER A 3 24.57 -12.50 -16.93
CA SER A 3 23.78 -12.95 -15.78
C SER A 3 23.93 -11.96 -14.61
N GLY A 4 22.86 -11.76 -13.88
CA GLY A 4 22.83 -10.88 -12.72
C GLY A 4 21.44 -10.73 -12.14
N ILE A 5 21.33 -10.09 -10.97
CA ILE A 5 20.04 -9.71 -10.39
C ILE A 5 19.56 -8.43 -11.06
N HIS A 6 18.27 -8.38 -11.45
CA HIS A 6 17.60 -7.19 -11.95
C HIS A 6 16.99 -6.40 -10.79
N HIS A 7 16.17 -7.06 -9.98
CA HIS A 7 15.53 -6.49 -8.78
C HIS A 7 15.13 -7.57 -7.79
N ILE A 8 14.74 -7.15 -6.60
CA ILE A 8 14.13 -8.01 -5.57
C ILE A 8 12.82 -7.39 -5.14
N THR A 9 11.73 -8.18 -5.16
CA THR A 9 10.38 -7.75 -4.76
C THR A 9 10.01 -8.35 -3.43
N ALA A 10 9.51 -7.52 -2.53
CA ALA A 10 9.06 -7.89 -1.21
C ALA A 10 7.66 -7.32 -0.90
N ILE A 11 7.07 -7.73 0.20
CA ILE A 11 5.71 -7.35 0.59
C ILE A 11 5.78 -6.58 1.91
N THR A 12 5.24 -5.35 1.93
CA THR A 12 5.16 -4.49 3.12
C THR A 12 3.72 -4.22 3.52
N ARG A 13 3.48 -4.01 4.79
CA ARG A 13 2.22 -3.50 5.32
C ARG A 13 2.32 -2.03 5.73
N LYS A 14 3.50 -1.61 6.18
CA LYS A 14 3.74 -0.34 6.85
C LYS A 14 4.39 0.67 5.91
N ILE A 15 3.61 1.22 4.98
CA ILE A 15 4.12 2.04 3.88
C ILE A 15 5.01 3.19 4.34
N GLN A 16 4.56 4.03 5.29
CA GLN A 16 5.38 5.15 5.77
C GLN A 16 6.68 4.67 6.42
N ALA A 17 6.62 3.63 7.26
CA ALA A 17 7.82 3.08 7.90
C ALA A 17 8.76 2.43 6.88
N ASN A 18 8.23 1.81 5.82
CA ASN A 18 9.00 1.27 4.71
C ASN A 18 9.76 2.40 3.97
N VAL A 19 9.09 3.49 3.61
CA VAL A 19 9.73 4.68 3.01
C VAL A 19 10.80 5.27 3.93
N ASP A 20 10.51 5.39 5.22
CA ASP A 20 11.46 5.88 6.22
C ASP A 20 12.72 5.01 6.30
N PHE A 21 12.56 3.70 6.16
CA PHE A 21 13.68 2.77 6.20
C PHE A 21 14.47 2.78 4.89
N TYR A 22 13.82 2.58 3.74
CA TYR A 22 14.53 2.45 2.45
C TYR A 22 15.03 3.78 1.90
N VAL A 23 14.29 4.87 2.04
CA VAL A 23 14.72 6.20 1.62
C VAL A 23 15.45 6.94 2.74
N GLY A 24 14.86 6.97 3.94
CA GLY A 24 15.41 7.76 5.06
C GLY A 24 16.65 7.15 5.68
N PHE A 25 16.58 5.86 6.07
CA PHE A 25 17.69 5.19 6.74
C PHE A 25 18.73 4.64 5.77
N LEU A 26 18.32 3.84 4.75
CA LEU A 26 19.26 3.26 3.77
C LEU A 26 19.75 4.25 2.72
N GLY A 27 19.02 5.36 2.50
CA GLY A 27 19.40 6.38 1.54
C GLY A 27 19.20 5.98 0.08
N LEU A 28 18.34 5.01 -0.20
CA LEU A 28 17.96 4.68 -1.58
C LEU A 28 17.05 5.77 -2.15
N ARG A 29 17.06 5.94 -3.46
CA ARG A 29 16.13 6.82 -4.15
C ARG A 29 14.78 6.14 -4.33
N LEU A 30 13.66 6.85 -4.10
CA LEU A 30 12.37 6.41 -4.61
C LEU A 30 12.36 6.63 -6.13
N VAL A 31 12.31 5.53 -6.88
CA VAL A 31 12.42 5.52 -8.35
C VAL A 31 11.05 5.54 -9.00
N LYS A 32 10.09 4.78 -8.46
CA LYS A 32 8.72 4.72 -8.97
C LYS A 32 7.71 4.55 -7.85
N ARG A 33 6.54 5.15 -8.07
CA ARG A 33 5.28 4.80 -7.40
C ARG A 33 4.29 4.37 -8.47
N THR A 34 3.78 3.15 -8.34
CA THR A 34 2.81 2.63 -9.31
C THR A 34 1.62 2.05 -8.57
N ALA A 35 0.45 2.05 -9.21
CA ALA A 35 -0.57 1.10 -8.85
C ALA A 35 -0.07 -0.32 -9.17
N GLY A 36 -0.50 -1.31 -8.42
CA GLY A 36 -0.15 -2.71 -8.66
C GLY A 36 -0.59 -3.14 -10.07
N TYR A 37 0.16 -4.07 -10.67
CA TYR A 37 -0.14 -4.51 -12.03
C TYR A 37 -1.38 -5.41 -12.10
N GLU A 38 -1.61 -6.23 -11.08
CA GLU A 38 -2.77 -7.14 -10.98
C GLU A 38 -3.94 -6.49 -10.22
N ASP A 39 -3.66 -5.50 -9.35
CA ASP A 39 -4.63 -4.84 -8.50
C ASP A 39 -4.34 -3.33 -8.45
N ALA A 40 -5.23 -2.51 -9.01
CA ALA A 40 -5.07 -1.06 -9.06
C ALA A 40 -5.10 -0.40 -7.66
N ASP A 41 -5.70 -1.05 -6.68
CA ASP A 41 -5.81 -0.52 -5.32
C ASP A 41 -4.61 -0.89 -4.44
N GLN A 42 -3.63 -1.61 -4.99
CA GLN A 42 -2.37 -1.93 -4.36
C GLN A 42 -1.28 -0.92 -4.76
N LEU A 43 -0.65 -0.25 -3.79
CA LEU A 43 0.51 0.59 -4.07
C LEU A 43 1.75 -0.29 -4.28
N HIS A 44 2.55 0.02 -5.31
CA HIS A 44 3.84 -0.60 -5.57
C HIS A 44 4.94 0.47 -5.60
N LEU A 45 5.93 0.32 -4.73
CA LEU A 45 7.06 1.23 -4.57
C LEU A 45 8.34 0.59 -5.08
N ILE A 46 9.13 1.34 -5.83
CA ILE A 46 10.43 0.89 -6.34
C ILE A 46 11.51 1.84 -5.84
N TYR A 47 12.49 1.29 -5.13
CA TYR A 47 13.67 2.00 -4.66
C TYR A 47 14.90 1.54 -5.44
N GLY A 48 15.90 2.41 -5.58
CA GLY A 48 17.13 2.06 -6.29
C GLY A 48 18.25 3.08 -6.08
N ASP A 49 19.24 3.00 -6.97
CA ASP A 49 20.32 3.97 -7.07
C ASP A 49 19.84 5.30 -7.73
N ALA A 50 20.73 6.25 -7.92
CA ALA A 50 20.39 7.56 -8.49
C ALA A 50 19.89 7.47 -9.96
N ALA A 51 20.27 6.42 -10.70
CA ALA A 51 19.95 6.21 -12.11
C ALA A 51 18.84 5.16 -12.34
N ALA A 52 18.32 4.53 -11.28
CA ALA A 52 17.40 3.42 -11.37
C ALA A 52 17.96 2.22 -12.16
N SER A 53 19.24 1.92 -11.96
CA SER A 53 19.96 0.90 -12.70
C SER A 53 19.45 -0.51 -12.39
N PRO A 54 19.30 -1.40 -13.38
CA PRO A 54 19.12 -2.82 -13.12
C PRO A 54 20.22 -3.36 -12.18
N GLY A 55 19.82 -4.13 -11.16
CA GLY A 55 20.74 -4.58 -10.11
C GLY A 55 20.85 -3.64 -8.91
N SER A 56 20.11 -2.53 -8.89
CA SER A 56 19.97 -1.67 -7.71
C SER A 56 18.56 -1.66 -7.12
N LEU A 57 17.58 -2.23 -7.84
CA LEU A 57 16.17 -2.03 -7.55
C LEU A 57 15.64 -2.98 -6.47
N VAL A 58 15.11 -2.43 -5.38
CA VAL A 58 14.35 -3.14 -4.36
C VAL A 58 12.92 -2.64 -4.40
N THR A 59 11.95 -3.56 -4.57
CA THR A 59 10.56 -3.17 -4.81
C THR A 59 9.61 -3.72 -3.76
N PHE A 60 8.51 -3.02 -3.52
CA PHE A 60 7.56 -3.39 -2.49
C PHE A 60 6.12 -3.33 -2.97
N LEU A 61 5.43 -4.46 -2.86
CA LEU A 61 3.98 -4.55 -2.94
C LEU A 61 3.39 -4.19 -1.58
N ALA A 62 2.56 -3.16 -1.51
CA ALA A 62 1.94 -2.73 -0.27
C ALA A 62 0.62 -3.47 -0.03
N TRP A 63 0.59 -4.32 0.98
CA TRP A 63 -0.59 -5.06 1.42
C TRP A 63 -1.03 -4.54 2.79
N GLU A 64 -1.74 -3.42 2.83
CA GLU A 64 -2.12 -2.75 4.08
C GLU A 64 -2.94 -3.64 5.02
N ASP A 65 -3.85 -4.45 4.47
CA ASP A 65 -4.65 -5.44 5.21
C ASP A 65 -4.05 -6.86 5.15
N GLY A 66 -2.84 -7.00 4.60
CA GLY A 66 -2.17 -8.29 4.46
C GLY A 66 -1.83 -8.92 5.81
N SER A 67 -2.08 -10.22 5.92
CA SER A 67 -1.59 -10.98 7.07
C SER A 67 -0.07 -11.08 7.04
N PRO A 68 0.61 -11.13 8.21
CA PRO A 68 2.03 -11.40 8.28
C PRO A 68 2.36 -12.73 7.59
N GLY A 69 3.36 -12.69 6.72
CA GLY A 69 3.90 -13.90 6.11
C GLY A 69 4.83 -14.66 7.07
N ARG A 70 5.33 -15.77 6.59
CA ARG A 70 6.31 -16.58 7.31
C ARG A 70 7.42 -17.00 6.37
N VAL A 71 8.64 -16.53 6.65
CA VAL A 71 9.84 -16.98 5.92
C VAL A 71 10.10 -18.46 6.21
N GLY A 72 10.38 -19.23 5.17
CA GLY A 72 10.59 -20.67 5.28
C GLY A 72 11.09 -21.29 3.99
N LEU A 73 10.88 -22.62 3.84
CA LEU A 73 11.26 -23.37 2.65
C LEU A 73 10.61 -22.83 1.38
N GLY A 74 11.35 -22.79 0.28
CA GLY A 74 10.87 -22.37 -1.02
C GLY A 74 10.66 -20.88 -1.15
N GLN A 75 11.50 -20.06 -0.48
CA GLN A 75 11.36 -18.61 -0.50
C GLN A 75 12.72 -17.92 -0.39
N PRO A 76 12.92 -16.76 -1.05
CA PRO A 76 14.00 -15.84 -0.70
C PRO A 76 13.80 -15.31 0.73
N ALA A 77 14.88 -15.25 1.51
CA ALA A 77 14.84 -14.96 2.94
C ALA A 77 15.58 -13.69 3.35
N GLU A 78 16.61 -13.29 2.60
CA GLU A 78 17.42 -12.11 2.88
C GLU A 78 17.70 -11.33 1.59
N ILE A 79 17.66 -10.00 1.66
CA ILE A 79 18.14 -9.07 0.63
C ILE A 79 19.55 -8.65 1.00
N ALA A 80 20.54 -8.81 0.14
CA ALA A 80 21.88 -8.35 0.37
C ALA A 80 22.21 -7.14 -0.50
N LEU A 81 22.73 -6.06 0.12
CA LEU A 81 23.13 -4.82 -0.51
C LEU A 81 24.63 -4.60 -0.33
N SER A 82 25.35 -4.25 -1.41
CA SER A 82 26.77 -3.96 -1.38
C SER A 82 27.04 -2.58 -0.81
N ILE A 83 28.02 -2.51 0.07
CA ILE A 83 28.66 -1.27 0.56
C ILE A 83 30.18 -1.46 0.46
N LYS A 84 30.94 -0.38 0.55
CA LYS A 84 32.40 -0.49 0.72
C LYS A 84 32.71 -1.09 2.08
N PRO A 85 33.72 -1.95 2.22
CA PRO A 85 34.04 -2.60 3.52
C PRO A 85 34.29 -1.60 4.65
N GLU A 86 34.86 -0.45 4.33
CA GLU A 86 35.16 0.64 5.28
C GLU A 86 33.87 1.30 5.82
N ALA A 87 32.75 1.20 5.10
CA ALA A 87 31.48 1.78 5.51
C ALA A 87 30.75 1.00 6.60
N ILE A 88 31.17 -0.22 6.96
CA ILE A 88 30.51 -1.04 8.00
C ILE A 88 30.40 -0.28 9.32
N GLY A 89 31.44 0.48 9.71
CA GLY A 89 31.43 1.28 10.94
C GLY A 89 30.40 2.41 10.90
N PHE A 90 30.26 3.07 9.76
CA PHE A 90 29.23 4.09 9.54
C PHE A 90 27.82 3.49 9.72
N TRP A 91 27.53 2.37 9.06
CA TRP A 91 26.22 1.73 9.13
C TRP A 91 25.88 1.18 10.50
N LEU A 92 26.88 0.63 11.22
CA LEU A 92 26.72 0.20 12.61
C LEU A 92 26.31 1.37 13.50
N THR A 93 27.02 2.49 13.42
CA THR A 93 26.73 3.70 14.19
C THR A 93 25.36 4.28 13.83
N ARG A 94 25.02 4.34 12.54
CA ARG A 94 23.74 4.84 12.05
C ARG A 94 22.57 3.98 12.55
N ALA A 95 22.70 2.65 12.51
CA ALA A 95 21.69 1.73 13.02
C ALA A 95 21.44 1.89 14.52
N LEU A 96 22.51 2.01 15.31
CA LEU A 96 22.43 2.29 16.75
C LEU A 96 21.74 3.64 17.04
N THR A 97 22.15 4.70 16.34
CA THR A 97 21.61 6.05 16.54
C THR A 97 20.12 6.14 16.19
N GLN A 98 19.68 5.42 15.16
CA GLN A 98 18.29 5.42 14.73
C GLN A 98 17.46 4.24 15.29
N ASN A 99 18.04 3.50 16.26
CA ASN A 99 17.38 2.37 16.93
C ASN A 99 16.86 1.29 15.95
N ILE A 100 17.63 1.01 14.89
CA ILE A 100 17.32 -0.05 13.93
C ILE A 100 17.79 -1.39 14.50
N ALA A 101 16.91 -2.38 14.52
CA ALA A 101 17.24 -3.73 14.96
C ALA A 101 18.31 -4.35 14.04
N MET A 102 19.40 -4.83 14.62
CA MET A 102 20.54 -5.36 13.88
C MET A 102 21.21 -6.54 14.56
N SER A 103 22.02 -7.29 13.78
CA SER A 103 22.94 -8.30 14.26
C SER A 103 24.25 -8.29 13.46
N GLY A 104 25.36 -8.61 14.11
CA GLY A 104 26.69 -8.53 13.54
C GLY A 104 27.48 -7.33 14.09
N PRO A 105 28.59 -6.88 13.42
CA PRO A 105 29.09 -7.45 12.17
C PRO A 105 29.65 -8.88 12.32
N ALA A 106 29.49 -9.67 11.25
CA ALA A 106 29.97 -11.04 11.12
C ALA A 106 30.82 -11.19 9.84
N GLN A 107 31.41 -12.36 9.63
CA GLN A 107 32.14 -12.68 8.39
C GLN A 107 31.40 -13.80 7.65
N GLU A 108 31.09 -13.58 6.36
CA GLU A 108 30.51 -14.59 5.48
C GLU A 108 31.28 -14.59 4.15
N PHE A 109 31.78 -15.74 3.74
CA PHE A 109 32.61 -15.87 2.54
C PHE A 109 33.76 -14.85 2.43
N GLY A 110 34.34 -14.45 3.57
CA GLY A 110 35.40 -13.45 3.64
C GLY A 110 34.96 -12.00 3.58
N GLU A 111 33.66 -11.73 3.52
CA GLU A 111 33.06 -10.38 3.47
C GLU A 111 32.49 -10.01 4.84
N PRO A 112 32.70 -8.78 5.35
CA PRO A 112 32.04 -8.31 6.55
C PRO A 112 30.57 -8.05 6.26
N VAL A 113 29.68 -8.52 7.17
CA VAL A 113 28.23 -8.49 7.00
C VAL A 113 27.55 -7.91 8.22
N LEU A 114 26.66 -6.94 8.02
CA LEU A 114 25.75 -6.41 9.03
C LEU A 114 24.31 -6.71 8.60
N ARG A 115 23.55 -7.41 9.45
CA ARG A 115 22.12 -7.67 9.20
C ARG A 115 21.26 -6.66 9.93
N LEU A 116 20.30 -6.11 9.22
CA LEU A 116 19.30 -5.17 9.70
C LEU A 116 17.91 -5.81 9.55
N LYS A 117 16.97 -5.40 10.37
CA LYS A 117 15.55 -5.72 10.16
C LYS A 117 14.82 -4.48 9.71
N ASP A 118 14.08 -4.60 8.61
CA ASP A 118 13.17 -3.57 8.18
C ASP A 118 11.91 -3.50 9.09
N PRO A 119 11.00 -2.54 8.89
CA PRO A 119 9.81 -2.39 9.74
C PRO A 119 8.83 -3.57 9.75
N ASP A 120 8.82 -4.40 8.70
CA ASP A 120 7.99 -5.60 8.60
C ASP A 120 8.76 -6.88 8.97
N GLY A 121 10.07 -6.77 9.30
CA GLY A 121 10.90 -7.87 9.76
C GLY A 121 11.76 -8.54 8.69
N ILE A 122 11.76 -8.02 7.45
CA ILE A 122 12.64 -8.50 6.37
C ILE A 122 14.09 -8.26 6.75
N ILE A 123 14.92 -9.26 6.53
CA ILE A 123 16.37 -9.15 6.77
C ILE A 123 17.04 -8.47 5.57
N VAL A 124 17.61 -7.30 5.81
CA VAL A 124 18.47 -6.56 4.88
C VAL A 124 19.92 -6.71 5.34
N LYS A 125 20.72 -7.34 4.51
CA LYS A 125 22.13 -7.65 4.76
C LYS A 125 22.99 -6.62 4.05
N LEU A 126 23.75 -5.81 4.80
CA LEU A 126 24.78 -4.94 4.24
C LEU A 126 26.08 -5.73 4.17
N VAL A 127 26.65 -5.85 2.98
CA VAL A 127 27.84 -6.65 2.71
C VAL A 127 28.97 -5.74 2.26
N GLY A 128 30.06 -5.75 2.99
CA GLY A 128 31.30 -5.02 2.64
C GLY A 128 32.03 -5.73 1.51
N GLU A 129 31.79 -5.30 0.28
CA GLU A 129 32.35 -5.88 -0.96
C GLU A 129 33.59 -5.10 -1.39
N ALA A 130 34.75 -5.76 -1.42
CA ALA A 130 36.00 -5.13 -1.84
C ALA A 130 35.97 -4.76 -3.32
N GLY A 131 36.37 -3.52 -3.64
CA GLY A 131 36.45 -3.03 -5.03
C GLY A 131 35.09 -2.79 -5.68
N VAL A 132 33.99 -2.75 -4.92
CA VAL A 132 32.68 -2.42 -5.48
C VAL A 132 32.61 -0.95 -5.88
N ASP A 133 32.16 -0.70 -7.09
CA ASP A 133 31.76 0.61 -7.60
C ASP A 133 30.41 0.46 -8.29
N GLY A 134 29.35 0.96 -7.64
CA GLY A 134 28.02 1.03 -8.24
C GLY A 134 28.01 2.09 -9.35
N PRO A 135 27.16 1.90 -10.39
CA PRO A 135 27.12 2.82 -11.52
C PRO A 135 26.66 4.24 -11.14
N ALA A 136 25.80 4.36 -10.12
CA ALA A 136 25.23 5.63 -9.71
C ALA A 136 24.73 5.58 -8.25
N PRO A 137 25.59 5.38 -7.23
CA PRO A 137 25.14 5.32 -5.85
C PRO A 137 24.38 6.60 -5.46
N HIS A 138 23.23 6.44 -4.80
CA HIS A 138 22.45 7.59 -4.38
C HIS A 138 23.07 8.23 -3.13
N VAL A 139 23.47 9.48 -3.23
CA VAL A 139 24.10 10.27 -2.17
C VAL A 139 23.06 11.17 -1.55
N THR A 140 23.01 11.23 -0.23
CA THR A 140 22.11 12.12 0.52
C THR A 140 22.92 13.09 1.37
N LYS A 141 22.26 14.05 2.02
CA LYS A 141 22.96 14.96 2.96
C LYS A 141 23.64 14.22 4.13
N ASP A 142 23.13 13.04 4.49
CA ASP A 142 23.55 12.26 5.67
C ASP A 142 24.35 11.01 5.30
N ILE A 143 24.49 10.68 4.00
CA ILE A 143 25.19 9.49 3.50
C ILE A 143 26.08 9.93 2.34
N ALA A 144 27.38 9.95 2.57
CA ALA A 144 28.35 10.29 1.54
C ALA A 144 28.55 9.13 0.53
N ALA A 145 29.11 9.42 -0.63
CA ALA A 145 29.35 8.41 -1.67
C ALA A 145 30.23 7.23 -1.20
N ALA A 146 31.12 7.46 -0.23
CA ALA A 146 31.97 6.41 0.34
C ALA A 146 31.17 5.42 1.21
N ASP A 147 30.06 5.87 1.81
CA ASP A 147 29.22 5.09 2.71
C ASP A 147 27.95 4.57 2.03
N ALA A 148 27.59 5.12 0.84
CA ALA A 148 26.36 4.82 0.13
C ALA A 148 26.30 3.35 -0.31
N ILE A 149 25.08 2.83 -0.37
CA ILE A 149 24.76 1.53 -0.98
C ILE A 149 25.12 1.61 -2.47
N GLN A 150 25.83 0.61 -2.98
CA GLN A 150 26.36 0.59 -4.33
C GLN A 150 25.42 -0.14 -5.31
N ARG A 151 24.88 -1.31 -4.89
CA ARG A 151 23.97 -2.15 -5.68
C ARG A 151 23.41 -3.29 -4.83
N ILE A 152 22.57 -4.13 -5.43
CA ILE A 152 22.23 -5.42 -4.83
C ILE A 152 23.46 -6.32 -4.90
N ARG A 153 23.90 -6.85 -3.74
CA ARG A 153 24.95 -7.86 -3.64
C ARG A 153 24.39 -9.24 -3.94
N GLY A 154 23.16 -9.52 -3.50
CA GLY A 154 22.57 -10.84 -3.68
C GLY A 154 21.26 -11.06 -2.93
N ALA A 155 20.85 -12.31 -2.95
CA ALA A 155 19.72 -12.83 -2.16
C ALA A 155 20.08 -14.19 -1.57
N THR A 156 19.50 -14.51 -0.39
CA THR A 156 19.57 -15.85 0.18
C THR A 156 18.26 -16.57 -0.07
N ILE A 157 18.29 -17.76 -0.68
CA ILE A 157 17.11 -18.62 -0.94
C ILE A 157 17.17 -19.83 0.01
N PHE A 158 16.08 -20.10 0.72
CA PHE A 158 15.93 -21.28 1.56
C PHE A 158 15.34 -22.43 0.74
N SER A 159 16.11 -23.51 0.59
CA SER A 159 15.70 -24.68 -0.18
C SER A 159 15.93 -25.97 0.63
N GLU A 160 15.00 -26.90 0.53
CA GLU A 160 15.23 -28.29 0.98
C GLU A 160 15.91 -29.15 -0.11
N LYS A 161 16.09 -28.59 -1.32
CA LYS A 161 16.72 -29.21 -2.48
C LYS A 161 17.85 -28.32 -3.03
N PRO A 162 18.86 -27.95 -2.19
CA PRO A 162 19.83 -26.92 -2.55
C PRO A 162 20.63 -27.27 -3.81
N THR A 163 20.89 -28.55 -4.07
CA THR A 163 21.62 -28.99 -5.26
C THR A 163 20.78 -28.81 -6.54
N GLU A 164 19.52 -29.22 -6.52
CA GLU A 164 18.60 -29.06 -7.65
C GLU A 164 18.30 -27.58 -7.91
N THR A 165 18.07 -26.77 -6.87
CA THR A 165 17.91 -25.33 -6.97
C THR A 165 19.14 -24.68 -7.63
N ALA A 166 20.34 -25.02 -7.17
CA ALA A 166 21.59 -24.48 -7.74
C ALA A 166 21.78 -24.90 -9.20
N ALA A 167 21.51 -26.17 -9.53
CA ALA A 167 21.62 -26.68 -10.90
C ALA A 167 20.60 -26.01 -11.84
N PHE A 168 19.35 -25.78 -11.39
CA PHE A 168 18.32 -25.09 -12.13
C PHE A 168 18.73 -23.63 -12.45
N ILE A 169 19.18 -22.89 -11.46
CA ILE A 169 19.62 -21.50 -11.62
C ILE A 169 20.84 -21.42 -12.55
N ALA A 170 21.81 -22.31 -12.39
CA ALA A 170 22.98 -22.36 -13.26
C ALA A 170 22.61 -22.73 -14.72
N GLY A 171 21.73 -23.70 -14.90
CA GLY A 171 21.34 -24.20 -16.23
C GLY A 171 20.50 -23.22 -17.05
N HIS A 172 19.62 -22.46 -16.40
CA HIS A 172 18.67 -21.59 -17.10
C HIS A 172 19.09 -20.12 -17.12
N PHE A 173 19.79 -19.61 -16.09
CA PHE A 173 20.05 -18.18 -15.91
C PHE A 173 21.53 -17.81 -15.90
N GLY A 174 22.43 -18.77 -16.17
CA GLY A 174 23.86 -18.51 -16.44
C GLY A 174 24.69 -18.21 -15.19
N TYR A 175 24.19 -18.50 -13.99
CA TYR A 175 24.99 -18.42 -12.76
C TYR A 175 25.95 -19.61 -12.65
N ARG A 176 27.02 -19.43 -11.88
CA ARG A 176 28.04 -20.47 -11.64
C ARG A 176 28.27 -20.67 -10.16
N GLU A 177 28.40 -21.92 -9.72
CA GLU A 177 28.84 -22.23 -8.35
C GLU A 177 30.27 -21.74 -8.14
N VAL A 178 30.50 -20.97 -7.08
CA VAL A 178 31.78 -20.38 -6.76
C VAL A 178 32.29 -20.76 -5.36
N ALA A 179 31.42 -21.12 -4.43
CA ALA A 179 31.82 -21.54 -3.09
C ALA A 179 30.70 -22.34 -2.39
N VAL A 180 31.10 -23.21 -1.49
CA VAL A 180 30.20 -23.90 -0.55
C VAL A 180 30.78 -23.76 0.87
N ALA A 181 30.00 -23.21 1.77
CA ALA A 181 30.39 -23.07 3.18
C ALA A 181 29.16 -23.01 4.10
N ASN A 182 29.24 -23.62 5.26
CA ASN A 182 28.23 -23.56 6.33
C ASN A 182 26.79 -23.89 5.87
N GLY A 183 26.63 -24.88 4.96
CA GLY A 183 25.34 -25.28 4.40
C GLY A 183 24.77 -24.28 3.39
N ILE A 184 25.60 -23.42 2.82
CA ILE A 184 25.25 -22.45 1.78
C ILE A 184 26.06 -22.77 0.52
N THR A 185 25.37 -22.97 -0.61
CA THR A 185 25.97 -23.00 -1.93
C THR A 185 25.84 -21.62 -2.56
N ARG A 186 26.98 -20.95 -2.82
CA ARG A 186 27.03 -19.62 -3.44
C ARG A 186 27.16 -19.73 -4.93
N LEU A 187 26.22 -19.15 -5.64
CA LEU A 187 26.24 -18.97 -7.09
C LEU A 187 26.59 -17.51 -7.39
N ALA A 188 27.43 -17.27 -8.41
CA ALA A 188 27.78 -15.91 -8.86
C ALA A 188 27.31 -15.67 -10.29
N GLY A 189 26.77 -14.49 -10.54
CA GLY A 189 26.48 -13.94 -11.85
C GLY A 189 27.70 -13.25 -12.48
N ASP A 190 27.55 -12.80 -13.73
CA ASP A 190 28.63 -12.12 -14.47
C ASP A 190 28.93 -10.71 -13.95
N VAL A 191 27.96 -10.07 -13.26
CA VAL A 191 28.11 -8.75 -12.66
C VAL A 191 28.53 -8.81 -11.18
N ALA A 192 29.06 -9.97 -10.75
CA ALA A 192 29.56 -10.23 -9.40
C ALA A 192 28.52 -10.14 -8.27
N ASP A 193 27.24 -10.22 -8.60
CA ASP A 193 26.18 -10.48 -7.63
C ASP A 193 26.11 -11.98 -7.30
N VAL A 194 25.47 -12.33 -6.20
CA VAL A 194 25.41 -13.71 -5.74
C VAL A 194 24.00 -14.16 -5.35
N LEU A 195 23.73 -15.44 -5.58
CA LEU A 195 22.61 -16.15 -4.98
C LEU A 195 23.15 -17.20 -4.02
N ASP A 196 22.82 -17.04 -2.75
CA ASP A 196 23.19 -17.93 -1.68
C ASP A 196 22.06 -18.94 -1.45
N ILE A 197 22.23 -20.17 -1.91
CA ILE A 197 21.27 -21.25 -1.71
C ILE A 197 21.57 -21.93 -0.37
N ARG A 198 20.74 -21.69 0.62
CA ARG A 198 20.90 -22.27 1.94
C ARG A 198 20.11 -23.56 2.07
N ASP A 199 20.79 -24.62 2.49
CA ASP A 199 20.11 -25.83 2.93
C ASP A 199 19.28 -25.49 4.19
N ALA A 200 17.98 -25.53 4.01
CA ALA A 200 16.99 -25.27 5.04
C ALA A 200 16.14 -26.51 5.34
N SER A 201 16.68 -27.71 5.08
CA SER A 201 16.04 -28.98 5.41
C SER A 201 15.61 -29.02 6.88
N GLY A 202 14.35 -29.33 7.10
CA GLY A 202 13.75 -29.34 8.44
C GLY A 202 13.19 -28.00 8.92
N PHE A 203 13.27 -26.92 8.12
CA PHE A 203 12.52 -25.71 8.39
C PHE A 203 11.03 -25.93 8.04
N TRP A 204 10.18 -25.06 8.56
CA TRP A 204 8.77 -24.99 8.15
C TRP A 204 8.63 -24.46 6.74
N THR A 205 7.53 -24.82 6.08
CA THR A 205 7.16 -24.25 4.78
C THR A 205 6.89 -22.75 4.91
N SER A 206 7.32 -21.98 3.93
CA SER A 206 7.01 -20.54 3.83
C SER A 206 5.49 -20.30 3.72
N ALA A 207 5.08 -19.10 4.05
CA ALA A 207 3.75 -18.59 3.73
C ALA A 207 3.91 -17.15 3.20
N PRO A 208 3.42 -16.83 1.99
CA PRO A 208 3.48 -15.49 1.48
C PRO A 208 2.67 -14.53 2.35
N GLY A 209 3.10 -13.29 2.45
CA GLY A 209 2.46 -12.25 3.25
C GLY A 209 3.39 -11.11 3.58
N THR A 210 2.92 -10.17 4.38
CA THR A 210 3.73 -8.99 4.73
C THR A 210 4.96 -9.38 5.52
N GLY A 211 6.09 -8.72 5.25
CA GLY A 211 7.38 -9.07 5.87
C GLY A 211 8.09 -10.26 5.20
N THR A 212 7.70 -10.65 3.99
CA THR A 212 8.40 -11.66 3.20
C THR A 212 8.86 -11.11 1.85
N ILE A 213 9.86 -11.77 1.26
CA ILE A 213 10.31 -11.51 -0.09
C ILE A 213 9.45 -12.37 -1.03
N ASP A 214 8.86 -11.74 -2.05
CA ASP A 214 8.00 -12.41 -3.02
C ASP A 214 8.83 -13.18 -4.05
N HIS A 215 9.78 -12.49 -4.71
CA HIS A 215 10.64 -13.09 -5.71
C HIS A 215 11.98 -12.36 -5.87
N VAL A 216 12.90 -13.03 -6.55
CA VAL A 216 14.15 -12.46 -7.05
C VAL A 216 14.10 -12.45 -8.57
N ALA A 217 14.28 -11.28 -9.17
CA ALA A 217 14.35 -11.11 -10.62
C ALA A 217 15.79 -11.13 -11.13
N LEU A 218 16.05 -11.99 -12.10
CA LEU A 218 17.34 -12.17 -12.76
C LEU A 218 17.35 -11.44 -14.11
N ARG A 219 18.49 -10.93 -14.55
CA ARG A 219 18.61 -10.14 -15.78
C ARG A 219 18.61 -11.00 -17.02
N ALA A 220 17.72 -10.66 -17.94
CA ALA A 220 17.69 -11.19 -19.30
C ALA A 220 18.28 -10.17 -20.28
N PRO A 221 19.11 -10.57 -21.23
CA PRO A 221 19.69 -9.63 -22.20
C PRO A 221 18.63 -8.99 -23.11
N ASP A 222 17.61 -9.76 -23.47
CA ASP A 222 16.53 -9.34 -24.34
C ASP A 222 15.30 -10.27 -24.22
N ARG A 223 14.22 -9.91 -24.92
CA ARG A 223 12.99 -10.70 -24.97
C ARG A 223 13.19 -12.08 -25.60
N ALA A 224 14.06 -12.21 -26.61
CA ALA A 224 14.30 -13.50 -27.24
C ALA A 224 14.95 -14.50 -26.27
N ALA A 225 15.82 -14.03 -25.38
CA ALA A 225 16.39 -14.87 -24.33
C ALA A 225 15.31 -15.37 -23.34
N ILE A 226 14.33 -14.52 -23.00
CA ILE A 226 13.18 -14.90 -22.16
C ILE A 226 12.35 -15.98 -22.86
N GLU A 227 12.01 -15.78 -24.12
CA GLU A 227 11.22 -16.73 -24.92
C GLU A 227 11.97 -18.08 -25.07
N ALA A 228 13.31 -18.05 -25.23
CA ALA A 228 14.12 -19.26 -25.31
C ALA A 228 14.17 -20.03 -23.97
N VAL A 229 14.23 -19.33 -22.84
CA VAL A 229 14.16 -19.96 -21.51
C VAL A 229 12.77 -20.56 -21.30
N ALA A 230 11.70 -19.84 -21.61
CA ALA A 230 10.33 -20.34 -21.51
C ALA A 230 10.11 -21.62 -22.34
N ALA A 231 10.63 -21.65 -23.58
CA ALA A 231 10.54 -22.82 -24.44
C ALA A 231 11.28 -24.05 -23.87
N ARG A 232 12.45 -23.85 -23.26
CA ARG A 232 13.17 -24.95 -22.57
C ARG A 232 12.41 -25.46 -21.37
N LEU A 233 11.94 -24.58 -20.50
CA LEU A 233 11.17 -24.94 -19.31
C LEU A 233 9.89 -25.73 -19.65
N ALA A 234 9.23 -25.36 -20.74
CA ALA A 234 8.06 -26.10 -21.25
C ALA A 234 8.40 -27.52 -21.71
N THR A 235 9.61 -27.79 -22.19
CA THR A 235 10.06 -29.15 -22.57
C THR A 235 10.50 -30.01 -21.39
N GLU A 236 10.84 -29.38 -20.28
CA GLU A 236 11.31 -30.06 -19.06
C GLU A 236 10.17 -30.33 -18.06
N GLU A 237 8.90 -30.09 -18.48
CA GLU A 237 7.72 -30.20 -17.61
C GLU A 237 7.86 -29.40 -16.30
N ALA A 238 8.59 -28.27 -16.37
CA ALA A 238 8.69 -27.33 -15.27
C ALA A 238 7.31 -26.73 -14.94
N ASP A 239 7.15 -26.21 -13.73
CA ASP A 239 5.94 -25.50 -13.31
C ASP A 239 5.53 -24.40 -14.32
N GLU A 240 4.26 -24.06 -14.31
CA GLU A 240 3.69 -23.04 -15.22
C GLU A 240 4.55 -21.78 -15.26
N THR A 241 4.92 -21.40 -16.48
CA THR A 241 5.60 -20.14 -16.73
C THR A 241 4.58 -19.06 -17.08
N ASN A 242 4.77 -17.85 -16.55
CA ASN A 242 3.90 -16.71 -16.84
C ASN A 242 4.72 -15.54 -17.35
N MET A 243 4.35 -15.02 -18.55
CA MET A 243 5.07 -13.92 -19.20
C MET A 243 4.25 -12.64 -19.14
N HIS A 244 4.90 -11.52 -18.75
CA HIS A 244 4.26 -10.22 -18.60
C HIS A 244 5.07 -9.10 -19.25
N ASP A 245 4.37 -8.15 -19.88
CA ASP A 245 4.90 -6.84 -20.20
C ASP A 245 4.58 -5.90 -19.02
N ARG A 246 5.59 -5.56 -18.23
CA ARG A 246 5.48 -4.68 -17.06
C ARG A 246 5.71 -3.21 -17.41
N LYS A 247 5.71 -2.84 -18.69
CA LYS A 247 6.03 -1.50 -19.21
C LYS A 247 7.51 -1.13 -19.09
N TYR A 248 8.14 -1.34 -17.94
CA TYR A 248 9.54 -1.00 -17.66
C TYR A 248 10.50 -2.10 -18.06
N PHE A 249 10.01 -3.31 -18.12
CA PHE A 249 10.72 -4.54 -18.53
C PHE A 249 9.70 -5.60 -18.97
N TYR A 250 10.19 -6.55 -19.74
CA TYR A 250 9.44 -7.76 -20.09
C TYR A 250 9.96 -8.91 -19.24
N SER A 251 9.10 -9.76 -18.72
CA SER A 251 9.47 -10.76 -17.72
C SER A 251 8.78 -12.11 -17.89
N LEU A 252 9.45 -13.16 -17.37
CA LEU A 252 8.99 -14.53 -17.23
C LEU A 252 9.08 -14.92 -15.76
N TYR A 253 8.02 -15.44 -15.20
CA TYR A 253 7.98 -16.00 -13.83
C TYR A 253 8.04 -17.52 -13.87
N VAL A 254 8.83 -18.12 -12.98
CA VAL A 254 8.95 -19.58 -12.83
C VAL A 254 9.30 -19.92 -11.37
N ARG A 255 8.78 -21.04 -10.87
CA ARG A 255 9.26 -21.62 -9.62
C ARG A 255 10.41 -22.58 -9.87
N GLU A 256 11.48 -22.41 -9.09
CA GLU A 256 12.61 -23.34 -9.10
C GLU A 256 12.25 -24.62 -8.28
N PRO A 257 13.00 -25.73 -8.39
CA PRO A 257 12.63 -27.03 -7.76
C PRO A 257 12.44 -27.02 -6.24
N GLY A 258 12.96 -26.04 -5.52
CA GLY A 258 12.75 -25.83 -4.09
C GLY A 258 11.49 -25.03 -3.78
N GLY A 259 10.82 -24.45 -4.80
CA GLY A 259 9.56 -23.71 -4.69
C GLY A 259 9.70 -22.19 -4.70
N ALA A 260 10.92 -21.62 -4.66
CA ALA A 260 11.10 -20.16 -4.69
C ALA A 260 10.70 -19.60 -6.07
N LEU A 261 9.99 -18.45 -6.04
CA LEU A 261 9.60 -17.75 -7.25
C LEU A 261 10.81 -16.95 -7.79
N LEU A 262 11.16 -17.21 -9.03
CA LEU A 262 12.16 -16.47 -9.79
C LEU A 262 11.48 -15.73 -10.94
N GLU A 263 11.98 -14.53 -11.24
CA GLU A 263 11.61 -13.77 -12.41
C GLU A 263 12.82 -13.66 -13.33
N TYR A 264 12.63 -13.67 -14.64
CA TYR A 264 13.67 -13.39 -15.62
C TYR A 264 13.25 -12.17 -16.41
N ALA A 265 13.93 -11.03 -16.21
CA ALA A 265 13.48 -9.71 -16.63
C ALA A 265 14.50 -9.01 -17.52
N THR A 266 14.04 -8.34 -18.59
CA THR A 266 14.90 -7.51 -19.45
C THR A 266 15.28 -6.20 -18.76
N ASP A 267 16.48 -5.67 -19.03
CA ASP A 267 16.89 -4.35 -18.53
C ASP A 267 16.06 -3.19 -19.13
N GLY A 268 15.54 -3.37 -20.32
CA GLY A 268 14.79 -2.36 -21.04
C GLY A 268 13.30 -2.67 -21.18
N PRO A 269 12.52 -1.57 -21.45
CA PRO A 269 12.90 -0.20 -21.80
C PRO A 269 13.41 0.67 -20.63
N GLY A 270 13.28 0.22 -19.37
CA GLY A 270 13.83 0.89 -18.21
C GLY A 270 12.90 1.91 -17.56
N MET A 271 13.29 2.42 -16.38
CA MET A 271 12.44 3.27 -15.52
C MET A 271 12.21 4.68 -16.08
N THR A 272 13.01 5.12 -17.04
CA THR A 272 12.91 6.48 -17.63
C THR A 272 11.95 6.57 -18.83
N VAL A 273 11.21 5.50 -19.14
CA VAL A 273 10.30 5.45 -20.30
C VAL A 273 9.12 6.43 -20.19
N ASP A 274 8.75 6.86 -19.00
CA ASP A 274 7.60 7.74 -18.75
C ASP A 274 7.89 8.92 -17.81
N GLU A 275 9.02 8.92 -17.14
CA GLU A 275 9.51 10.03 -16.34
C GLU A 275 10.98 10.30 -16.65
N PRO A 276 11.40 11.56 -16.80
CA PRO A 276 12.82 11.87 -16.94
C PRO A 276 13.59 11.50 -15.68
N LEU A 277 14.90 11.26 -15.81
CA LEU A 277 15.75 10.78 -14.73
C LEU A 277 15.64 11.64 -13.46
N GLU A 278 15.56 12.97 -13.63
CA GLU A 278 15.53 13.93 -12.53
C GLU A 278 14.24 13.86 -11.73
N ALA A 279 13.13 13.47 -12.38
CA ALA A 279 11.77 13.43 -11.79
C ALA A 279 11.27 12.01 -11.50
N LEU A 280 12.16 11.02 -11.48
CA LEU A 280 11.77 9.63 -11.14
C LEU A 280 11.13 9.58 -9.76
N GLY A 281 9.99 8.90 -9.67
CA GLY A 281 9.23 8.69 -8.44
C GLY A 281 8.32 9.84 -8.03
N GLU A 282 8.21 10.92 -8.81
CA GLU A 282 7.29 12.03 -8.52
C GLU A 282 5.84 11.70 -8.90
N LYS A 283 5.64 10.95 -10.00
CA LYS A 283 4.30 10.65 -10.51
C LYS A 283 3.85 9.24 -10.17
N LEU A 284 2.59 9.11 -9.81
CA LEU A 284 1.95 7.80 -9.73
C LEU A 284 1.65 7.29 -11.14
N PHE A 285 2.16 6.12 -11.48
CA PHE A 285 1.79 5.42 -12.70
C PHE A 285 0.64 4.44 -12.43
N VAL A 286 -0.41 4.49 -13.26
CA VAL A 286 -1.52 3.52 -13.26
C VAL A 286 -1.46 2.71 -14.54
N PRO A 287 -1.39 1.36 -14.49
CA PRO A 287 -1.36 0.52 -15.67
C PRO A 287 -2.58 0.72 -16.55
N LYS A 288 -2.39 0.86 -17.87
CA LYS A 288 -3.44 1.22 -18.84
C LYS A 288 -4.54 0.18 -19.01
N HIS A 289 -4.30 -1.07 -18.63
CA HIS A 289 -5.32 -2.12 -18.72
C HIS A 289 -6.43 -1.94 -17.68
N PHE A 290 -6.17 -1.23 -16.58
CA PHE A 290 -7.24 -0.77 -15.71
C PHE A 290 -8.01 0.34 -16.40
N ARG A 291 -9.32 0.12 -16.62
CA ARG A 291 -10.21 1.11 -17.22
C ARG A 291 -10.68 2.19 -16.25
N ALA A 292 -10.14 2.18 -15.03
CA ALA A 292 -10.44 3.17 -13.99
C ALA A 292 -9.78 4.52 -14.33
N ASP A 293 -10.42 5.60 -13.90
CA ASP A 293 -9.84 6.94 -13.96
C ASP A 293 -8.55 6.95 -13.09
N PRO A 294 -7.38 7.34 -13.62
CA PRO A 294 -6.14 7.38 -12.85
C PRO A 294 -6.22 8.25 -11.58
N GLU A 295 -7.00 9.33 -11.60
CA GLU A 295 -7.19 10.18 -10.41
C GLU A 295 -8.03 9.47 -9.34
N ASP A 296 -8.99 8.64 -9.73
CA ASP A 296 -9.75 7.82 -8.78
C ASP A 296 -8.88 6.73 -8.14
N VAL A 297 -7.98 6.13 -8.91
CA VAL A 297 -6.97 5.20 -8.38
C VAL A 297 -6.03 5.92 -7.42
N ARG A 298 -5.50 7.07 -7.82
CA ARG A 298 -4.63 7.90 -6.97
C ARG A 298 -5.29 8.24 -5.63
N ALA A 299 -6.57 8.61 -5.66
CA ALA A 299 -7.31 8.96 -4.44
C ALA A 299 -7.48 7.78 -3.48
N ARG A 300 -7.59 6.55 -3.99
CA ARG A 300 -7.71 5.34 -3.16
C ARG A 300 -6.41 4.85 -2.59
N LEU A 301 -5.28 5.11 -3.26
CA LEU A 301 -3.96 4.66 -2.78
C LEU A 301 -3.50 5.47 -1.57
N PRO A 302 -2.78 4.84 -0.62
CA PRO A 302 -2.28 5.52 0.56
C PRO A 302 -1.25 6.60 0.21
N GLN A 303 -1.34 7.74 0.89
CA GLN A 303 -0.34 8.79 0.86
C GLN A 303 0.79 8.47 1.83
N PHE A 304 1.99 8.92 1.52
CA PHE A 304 3.15 8.88 2.40
C PHE A 304 4.02 10.11 2.15
N SER A 305 4.86 10.45 3.12
CA SER A 305 5.80 11.58 3.05
C SER A 305 7.22 11.07 2.86
N LEU A 306 7.99 11.75 2.03
CA LEU A 306 9.42 11.52 1.91
C LEU A 306 10.19 12.15 3.08
N PRO A 307 11.43 11.69 3.36
CA PRO A 307 12.26 12.32 4.39
C PRO A 307 12.45 13.82 4.14
N GLY A 308 12.08 14.63 5.13
CA GLY A 308 12.13 16.09 5.06
C GLY A 308 10.81 16.77 4.67
N GLU A 309 9.83 16.02 4.21
CA GLU A 309 8.46 16.52 4.04
C GLU A 309 7.69 16.49 5.36
N GLU A 310 6.63 17.32 5.45
CA GLU A 310 5.73 17.30 6.59
C GLU A 310 5.03 15.94 6.68
N ARG A 311 5.18 15.26 7.83
CA ARG A 311 4.57 13.95 8.03
C ARG A 311 3.09 14.06 8.32
N MET A 312 2.29 13.27 7.60
CA MET A 312 0.97 12.90 8.08
C MET A 312 1.13 11.88 9.21
N THR A 313 0.71 12.26 10.41
CA THR A 313 0.71 11.34 11.56
C THR A 313 -0.66 10.69 11.61
N GLU A 314 -0.76 9.43 11.20
CA GLU A 314 -1.94 8.63 11.52
C GLU A 314 -1.93 8.35 13.03
N ARG A 315 -3.09 8.56 13.66
CA ARG A 315 -3.28 8.28 15.08
C ARG A 315 -4.05 6.97 15.24
N ASP A 316 -3.70 6.23 16.28
CA ASP A 316 -4.49 5.07 16.69
C ASP A 316 -5.81 5.56 17.31
N LEU A 317 -6.89 5.47 16.55
CA LEU A 317 -8.23 5.92 16.87
C LEU A 317 -9.22 4.74 16.80
N PRO A 318 -10.44 4.85 17.37
CA PRO A 318 -11.40 3.75 17.42
C PRO A 318 -11.78 3.10 16.08
N PHE A 319 -11.61 3.82 14.96
CA PHE A 319 -11.85 3.30 13.61
C PHE A 319 -10.54 3.25 12.82
N ILE A 320 -10.30 2.17 12.09
CA ILE A 320 -9.36 2.17 10.96
C ILE A 320 -9.84 3.26 10.01
N HIS A 321 -8.96 4.13 9.57
CA HIS A 321 -9.35 5.26 8.75
C HIS A 321 -8.21 5.69 7.83
N ARG A 322 -8.55 6.44 6.81
CA ARG A 322 -7.60 7.09 5.93
C ARG A 322 -7.78 8.61 5.97
N VAL A 323 -6.67 9.31 6.03
CA VAL A 323 -6.63 10.77 5.88
C VAL A 323 -6.00 11.07 4.51
N HIS A 324 -6.70 11.84 3.69
CA HIS A 324 -6.14 12.37 2.45
C HIS A 324 -5.97 13.88 2.59
N ARG A 325 -4.72 14.35 2.45
CA ARG A 325 -4.39 15.77 2.46
C ARG A 325 -4.10 16.27 1.05
N PRO A 326 -4.80 17.30 0.57
CA PRO A 326 -4.47 17.95 -0.70
C PRO A 326 -3.17 18.75 -0.55
N GLU A 327 -2.53 19.06 -1.68
CA GLU A 327 -1.31 19.90 -1.70
C GLU A 327 -1.58 21.33 -1.16
N ASN A 328 -2.76 21.86 -1.40
CA ASN A 328 -3.16 23.22 -0.99
C ASN A 328 -4.47 23.17 -0.20
N PRO A 329 -4.45 22.83 1.10
CA PRO A 329 -5.65 22.72 1.90
C PRO A 329 -6.34 24.07 2.10
N ASP A 330 -7.68 24.12 1.96
CA ASP A 330 -8.51 25.32 2.11
C ASP A 330 -9.04 25.51 3.55
N GLY A 331 -8.64 24.66 4.47
CA GLY A 331 -9.07 24.65 5.86
C GLY A 331 -10.47 24.07 6.06
N THR A 332 -11.08 23.43 5.03
CA THR A 332 -12.30 22.64 5.16
C THR A 332 -11.96 21.16 5.29
N ALA A 333 -12.89 20.37 5.83
CA ALA A 333 -12.77 18.92 5.90
C ALA A 333 -14.03 18.22 5.37
N VAL A 334 -13.85 17.01 4.85
CA VAL A 334 -14.96 16.12 4.48
C VAL A 334 -14.75 14.76 5.15
N VAL A 335 -15.73 14.32 5.94
CA VAL A 335 -15.76 12.99 6.57
C VAL A 335 -16.63 12.07 5.73
N LEU A 336 -16.06 10.95 5.25
CA LEU A 336 -16.66 10.08 4.24
C LEU A 336 -17.02 8.72 4.85
N LEU A 337 -18.32 8.38 4.93
CA LEU A 337 -18.79 7.11 5.46
C LEU A 337 -19.32 6.23 4.31
N HIS A 338 -18.62 5.12 4.05
CA HIS A 338 -18.91 4.20 2.94
C HIS A 338 -20.22 3.42 3.11
N GLY A 339 -20.74 2.88 2.01
CA GLY A 339 -21.86 1.93 2.01
C GLY A 339 -21.43 0.52 2.46
N THR A 340 -22.41 -0.39 2.57
CA THR A 340 -22.16 -1.81 2.88
C THR A 340 -21.14 -2.41 1.92
N GLY A 341 -20.13 -3.11 2.45
CA GLY A 341 -19.07 -3.76 1.67
C GLY A 341 -17.94 -2.84 1.24
N GLY A 342 -18.03 -1.53 1.52
CA GLY A 342 -16.96 -0.58 1.28
C GLY A 342 -15.91 -0.59 2.41
N ASN A 343 -14.89 0.24 2.24
CA ASN A 343 -13.82 0.47 3.21
C ASN A 343 -13.44 1.97 3.25
N GLU A 344 -12.39 2.31 3.96
CA GLU A 344 -11.91 3.70 4.11
C GLU A 344 -11.39 4.32 2.80
N ALA A 345 -11.15 3.54 1.75
CA ALA A 345 -10.74 4.07 0.45
C ALA A 345 -11.93 4.33 -0.50
N SER A 346 -13.09 3.69 -0.26
CA SER A 346 -14.19 3.59 -1.23
C SER A 346 -14.78 4.93 -1.67
N LEU A 347 -14.92 5.91 -0.77
CA LEU A 347 -15.48 7.22 -1.09
C LEU A 347 -14.43 8.32 -1.31
N LEU A 348 -13.12 8.02 -1.20
CA LEU A 348 -12.09 9.02 -1.46
C LEU A 348 -12.17 9.62 -2.87
N PRO A 349 -12.43 8.85 -3.95
CA PRO A 349 -12.63 9.44 -5.28
C PRO A 349 -13.83 10.39 -5.35
N PHE A 350 -14.89 10.09 -4.61
CA PHE A 350 -16.02 11.02 -4.49
C PHE A 350 -15.61 12.28 -3.72
N GLY A 351 -14.90 12.12 -2.62
CA GLY A 351 -14.43 13.21 -1.78
C GLY A 351 -13.49 14.18 -2.50
N THR A 352 -12.51 13.67 -3.25
CA THR A 352 -11.55 14.49 -4.01
C THR A 352 -12.24 15.29 -5.13
N LYS A 353 -13.26 14.70 -5.79
CA LYS A 353 -14.05 15.41 -6.80
C LYS A 353 -15.02 16.43 -6.18
N LEU A 354 -15.57 16.13 -5.00
CA LEU A 354 -16.47 17.01 -4.26
C LEU A 354 -15.74 18.25 -3.72
N ALA A 355 -14.57 18.05 -3.14
CA ALA A 355 -13.82 19.05 -2.41
C ALA A 355 -12.30 18.85 -2.60
N PRO A 356 -11.75 19.25 -3.76
CA PRO A 356 -10.36 18.93 -4.13
C PRO A 356 -9.31 19.56 -3.19
N ASN A 357 -9.68 20.60 -2.43
CA ASN A 357 -8.78 21.27 -1.49
C ASN A 357 -9.15 21.01 -0.01
N ALA A 358 -10.13 20.16 0.27
CA ALA A 358 -10.48 19.78 1.64
C ALA A 358 -9.61 18.61 2.15
N VAL A 359 -9.36 18.58 3.45
CA VAL A 359 -8.84 17.38 4.11
C VAL A 359 -9.96 16.32 4.14
N LEU A 360 -9.68 15.12 3.62
CA LEU A 360 -10.66 14.03 3.65
C LEU A 360 -10.31 13.08 4.79
N LEU A 361 -11.31 12.72 5.60
CA LEU A 361 -11.21 11.71 6.65
C LEU A 361 -12.23 10.60 6.35
N SER A 362 -11.77 9.38 6.16
CA SER A 362 -12.64 8.27 5.75
C SER A 362 -12.45 7.05 6.68
N PRO A 363 -13.35 6.84 7.66
CA PRO A 363 -13.30 5.67 8.53
C PRO A 363 -13.88 4.42 7.87
N ARG A 364 -13.35 3.23 8.26
CA ARG A 364 -13.90 1.92 7.91
C ARG A 364 -14.89 1.48 8.98
N GLY A 365 -16.10 1.07 8.59
CA GLY A 365 -17.08 0.47 9.48
C GLY A 365 -16.53 -0.81 10.13
N ARG A 366 -16.80 -1.02 11.43
CA ARG A 366 -16.19 -2.06 12.27
C ARG A 366 -16.98 -3.36 12.33
N SER A 367 -18.27 -3.34 11.95
CA SER A 367 -19.09 -4.56 11.88
C SER A 367 -18.74 -5.37 10.63
N VAL A 368 -18.47 -6.67 10.81
CA VAL A 368 -18.10 -7.61 9.72
C VAL A 368 -18.92 -8.90 9.76
N ASP A 369 -20.08 -8.89 10.39
CA ASP A 369 -20.91 -10.08 10.64
C ASP A 369 -21.32 -10.83 9.36
N GLU A 370 -21.44 -10.11 8.23
CA GLU A 370 -21.79 -10.69 6.92
C GLU A 370 -20.56 -10.97 6.04
N GLY A 371 -19.34 -10.88 6.60
CA GLY A 371 -18.09 -11.09 5.89
C GLY A 371 -17.55 -9.85 5.15
N TYR A 372 -18.20 -8.69 5.27
CA TYR A 372 -17.74 -7.42 4.71
C TYR A 372 -18.08 -6.25 5.63
N PRO A 373 -17.32 -5.12 5.55
CA PRO A 373 -17.46 -4.01 6.49
C PRO A 373 -18.81 -3.29 6.40
N ARG A 374 -19.32 -2.90 7.56
CA ARG A 374 -20.51 -2.06 7.80
C ARG A 374 -20.26 -1.19 9.02
N PHE A 375 -21.00 -0.08 9.14
CA PHE A 375 -20.91 0.74 10.36
C PHE A 375 -21.67 0.14 11.55
N PHE A 376 -22.66 -0.71 11.31
CA PHE A 376 -23.41 -1.42 12.35
C PHE A 376 -24.06 -2.69 11.79
N ARG A 377 -24.39 -3.61 12.70
CA ARG A 377 -24.94 -4.92 12.42
C ARG A 377 -26.35 -4.85 11.84
N ARG A 378 -26.58 -5.64 10.78
CA ARG A 378 -27.88 -5.79 10.13
C ARG A 378 -28.52 -7.12 10.53
N LEU A 379 -29.81 -7.09 10.91
CA LEU A 379 -30.61 -8.28 11.21
C LEU A 379 -31.40 -8.76 10.00
N THR A 380 -31.96 -7.82 9.21
CA THR A 380 -32.61 -8.05 7.92
C THR A 380 -32.24 -6.91 6.96
N ALA A 381 -32.76 -6.90 5.77
CA ALA A 381 -32.52 -5.82 4.80
C ALA A 381 -32.84 -4.42 5.35
N VAL A 382 -33.79 -4.31 6.29
CA VAL A 382 -34.34 -3.04 6.81
C VAL A 382 -34.47 -2.99 8.34
N THR A 383 -33.98 -3.99 9.06
CA THR A 383 -33.94 -4.00 10.53
C THR A 383 -32.51 -4.20 11.02
N PHE A 384 -32.15 -3.52 12.11
CA PHE A 384 -30.77 -3.39 12.54
C PHE A 384 -30.65 -3.60 14.06
N ASP A 385 -29.49 -4.03 14.51
CA ASP A 385 -29.19 -4.23 15.91
C ASP A 385 -29.05 -2.86 16.61
N GLN A 386 -30.06 -2.50 17.41
CA GLN A 386 -30.15 -1.21 18.08
C GLN A 386 -29.03 -0.98 19.10
N LYS A 387 -28.58 -2.05 19.78
CA LYS A 387 -27.48 -1.98 20.73
C LYS A 387 -26.15 -1.72 20.01
N ASP A 388 -25.97 -2.37 18.87
CA ASP A 388 -24.77 -2.19 18.06
C ASP A 388 -24.72 -0.77 17.46
N ILE A 389 -25.84 -0.25 16.93
CA ILE A 389 -25.93 1.14 16.46
C ILE A 389 -25.53 2.13 17.57
N ALA A 390 -26.04 1.96 18.78
CA ALA A 390 -25.72 2.87 19.88
C ALA A 390 -24.24 2.81 20.26
N GLY A 391 -23.66 1.61 20.35
CA GLY A 391 -22.24 1.42 20.66
C GLY A 391 -21.31 1.96 19.56
N GLU A 392 -21.67 1.78 18.29
CA GLU A 392 -20.89 2.31 17.17
C GLU A 392 -21.02 3.84 17.05
N ALA A 393 -22.17 4.42 17.38
CA ALA A 393 -22.36 5.87 17.44
C ALA A 393 -21.52 6.52 18.54
N GLU A 394 -21.45 5.91 19.73
CA GLU A 394 -20.58 6.36 20.83
C GLU A 394 -19.09 6.27 20.43
N ALA A 395 -18.68 5.15 19.83
CA ALA A 395 -17.31 4.99 19.34
C ALA A 395 -16.96 5.99 18.24
N PHE A 396 -17.92 6.34 17.37
CA PHE A 396 -17.72 7.35 16.35
C PHE A 396 -17.60 8.76 16.94
N ALA A 397 -18.33 9.07 18.01
CA ALA A 397 -18.18 10.32 18.76
C ALA A 397 -16.74 10.47 19.29
N ALA A 398 -16.22 9.42 19.95
CA ALA A 398 -14.84 9.39 20.44
C ALA A 398 -13.81 9.46 19.29
N PHE A 399 -14.09 8.80 18.16
CA PHE A 399 -13.27 8.89 16.96
C PHE A 399 -13.17 10.32 16.44
N MET A 400 -14.29 11.04 16.32
CA MET A 400 -14.28 12.42 15.82
C MET A 400 -13.61 13.40 16.78
N GLU A 401 -13.77 13.24 18.10
CA GLU A 401 -13.03 14.03 19.09
C GLU A 401 -11.51 13.85 18.91
N GLY A 402 -11.06 12.60 18.82
CA GLY A 402 -9.65 12.28 18.58
C GLY A 402 -9.13 12.77 17.22
N ALA A 403 -9.92 12.62 16.16
CA ALA A 403 -9.55 13.04 14.82
C ALA A 403 -9.47 14.56 14.67
N ASN A 404 -10.42 15.30 15.23
CA ASN A 404 -10.40 16.77 15.23
C ASN A 404 -9.11 17.28 15.89
N ALA A 405 -8.74 16.71 17.03
CA ALA A 405 -7.51 17.08 17.75
C ALA A 405 -6.24 16.66 16.99
N ALA A 406 -6.24 15.45 16.40
CA ALA A 406 -5.06 14.89 15.73
C ALA A 406 -4.76 15.53 14.36
N TYR A 407 -5.83 15.85 13.62
CA TYR A 407 -5.71 16.32 12.22
C TYR A 407 -6.04 17.81 12.06
N GLY A 408 -6.37 18.52 13.16
CA GLY A 408 -6.68 19.94 13.14
C GLY A 408 -7.96 20.27 12.38
N LEU A 409 -8.99 19.40 12.48
CA LEU A 409 -10.25 19.61 11.78
C LEU A 409 -11.12 20.59 12.56
N ASP A 410 -11.75 21.53 11.82
CA ASP A 410 -12.72 22.48 12.38
C ASP A 410 -14.13 21.90 12.21
N PRO A 411 -14.86 21.57 13.29
CA PRO A 411 -16.22 21.03 13.21
C PRO A 411 -17.21 21.93 12.46
N GLU A 412 -17.05 23.26 12.52
CA GLU A 412 -17.91 24.21 11.81
C GLU A 412 -17.64 24.23 10.30
N ARG A 413 -16.43 23.84 9.88
CA ARG A 413 -15.99 23.77 8.50
C ARG A 413 -15.86 22.34 7.96
N THR A 414 -16.52 21.38 8.66
CA THR A 414 -16.52 19.96 8.28
C THR A 414 -17.88 19.57 7.69
N LEU A 415 -17.83 18.90 6.53
CA LEU A 415 -18.98 18.26 5.88
C LEU A 415 -18.91 16.75 6.07
N PHE A 416 -19.98 16.14 6.55
CA PHE A 416 -20.12 14.70 6.60
C PHE A 416 -20.85 14.20 5.35
N VAL A 417 -20.31 13.21 4.66
CA VAL A 417 -20.93 12.60 3.48
C VAL A 417 -21.04 11.10 3.70
N GLY A 418 -22.25 10.58 3.67
CA GLY A 418 -22.46 9.15 3.81
C GLY A 418 -23.25 8.57 2.65
N TYR A 419 -22.93 7.33 2.30
CA TYR A 419 -23.66 6.57 1.29
C TYR A 419 -24.30 5.33 1.91
N SER A 420 -25.61 5.13 1.66
CA SER A 420 -26.36 3.95 2.11
C SER A 420 -26.15 3.69 3.61
N ASN A 421 -25.46 2.62 4.03
CA ASN A 421 -25.15 2.32 5.44
C ASN A 421 -24.40 3.46 6.13
N GLY A 422 -23.48 4.14 5.46
CA GLY A 422 -22.79 5.32 5.99
C GLY A 422 -23.73 6.53 6.16
N ALA A 423 -24.68 6.75 5.25
CA ALA A 423 -25.71 7.79 5.40
C ALA A 423 -26.63 7.50 6.59
N ASN A 424 -26.98 6.22 6.78
CA ASN A 424 -27.80 5.77 7.89
C ASN A 424 -27.07 6.00 9.24
N MET A 425 -25.76 5.71 9.26
CA MET A 425 -24.92 5.94 10.45
C MET A 425 -24.83 7.42 10.80
N ILE A 426 -24.66 8.32 9.81
CA ILE A 426 -24.67 9.78 10.03
C ILE A 426 -26.02 10.21 10.61
N GLY A 427 -27.14 9.71 10.07
CA GLY A 427 -28.48 9.98 10.61
C GLY A 427 -28.63 9.55 12.06
N ALA A 428 -28.17 8.34 12.41
CA ALA A 428 -28.19 7.83 13.78
C ALA A 428 -27.30 8.66 14.72
N ILE A 429 -26.08 9.03 14.30
CA ILE A 429 -25.15 9.86 15.09
C ILE A 429 -25.78 11.23 15.40
N MET A 430 -26.39 11.89 14.43
CA MET A 430 -27.05 13.18 14.65
C MET A 430 -28.10 13.11 15.75
N LEU A 431 -28.88 12.03 15.77
CA LEU A 431 -29.97 11.84 16.73
C LEU A 431 -29.50 11.33 18.10
N LEU A 432 -28.48 10.48 18.15
CA LEU A 432 -27.96 9.89 19.41
C LEU A 432 -26.91 10.78 20.10
N HIS A 433 -26.12 11.52 19.32
CA HIS A 433 -25.03 12.38 19.79
C HIS A 433 -25.08 13.76 19.12
N PRO A 434 -26.12 14.59 19.44
CA PRO A 434 -26.23 15.91 18.83
C PRO A 434 -25.00 16.78 19.14
N GLY A 435 -24.62 17.63 18.20
CA GLY A 435 -23.46 18.52 18.31
C GLY A 435 -22.18 18.03 17.61
N ILE A 436 -22.08 16.75 17.21
CA ILE A 436 -20.93 16.23 16.49
C ILE A 436 -20.95 16.68 15.01
N ILE A 437 -22.14 16.66 14.39
CA ILE A 437 -22.33 16.90 12.96
C ILE A 437 -23.10 18.22 12.78
N ARG A 438 -22.49 19.16 12.04
CA ARG A 438 -23.10 20.44 11.68
C ARG A 438 -23.63 20.44 10.25
N ASN A 439 -22.93 19.79 9.35
CA ASN A 439 -23.28 19.79 7.92
C ASN A 439 -23.19 18.36 7.39
N ALA A 440 -24.23 17.88 6.72
CA ALA A 440 -24.27 16.53 6.19
C ALA A 440 -24.86 16.43 4.77
N VAL A 441 -24.34 15.48 3.99
CA VAL A 441 -24.95 14.99 2.75
C VAL A 441 -25.23 13.49 2.92
N LEU A 442 -26.49 13.12 2.84
CA LEU A 442 -26.97 11.75 3.00
C LEU A 442 -27.41 11.19 1.65
N LEU A 443 -26.57 10.31 1.08
CA LEU A 443 -26.84 9.66 -0.19
C LEU A 443 -27.55 8.32 0.05
N ARG A 444 -28.81 8.18 -0.36
CA ARG A 444 -29.62 6.95 -0.18
C ARG A 444 -29.77 6.54 1.29
N GLY A 445 -29.96 7.53 2.18
CA GLY A 445 -30.13 7.32 3.61
C GLY A 445 -31.56 6.97 4.02
N MET A 446 -31.68 6.18 5.10
CA MET A 446 -32.96 5.85 5.75
C MET A 446 -32.82 5.87 7.26
N ASN A 447 -33.95 5.98 7.99
CA ASN A 447 -33.95 5.82 9.45
C ASN A 447 -33.64 4.37 9.83
N VAL A 448 -32.78 4.20 10.83
CA VAL A 448 -32.37 2.87 11.35
C VAL A 448 -32.67 2.71 12.85
N LEU A 449 -33.15 3.77 13.51
CA LEU A 449 -33.51 3.74 14.92
C LEU A 449 -34.98 3.31 15.08
N GLU A 450 -35.22 2.28 15.87
CA GLU A 450 -36.58 1.87 16.28
C GLU A 450 -37.21 2.85 17.28
N THR A 451 -36.39 3.42 18.14
CA THR A 451 -36.77 4.47 19.09
C THR A 451 -35.87 5.67 18.86
N VAL A 452 -36.45 6.78 18.43
CA VAL A 452 -35.71 8.01 18.19
C VAL A 452 -35.71 8.85 19.44
N PRO A 453 -34.54 9.18 20.02
CA PRO A 453 -34.50 10.03 21.24
C PRO A 453 -34.86 11.48 20.93
N GLU A 454 -35.21 12.25 21.95
CA GLU A 454 -35.27 13.70 21.82
C GLU A 454 -33.85 14.25 21.58
N ALA A 455 -33.69 15.03 20.50
CA ALA A 455 -32.42 15.64 20.12
C ALA A 455 -32.65 17.10 19.71
N ASP A 456 -31.66 17.96 19.93
CA ASP A 456 -31.64 19.32 19.42
C ASP A 456 -30.60 19.42 18.27
N LEU A 457 -31.12 19.55 17.05
CA LEU A 457 -30.34 19.72 15.82
C LEU A 457 -30.48 21.16 15.29
N SER A 458 -30.79 22.12 16.12
CA SER A 458 -30.82 23.53 15.75
C SER A 458 -29.45 23.96 15.18
N GLY A 459 -29.46 24.54 13.96
CA GLY A 459 -28.24 24.94 13.26
C GLY A 459 -27.54 23.81 12.48
N VAL A 460 -28.08 22.59 12.46
CA VAL A 460 -27.58 21.49 11.61
C VAL A 460 -28.20 21.59 10.21
N ASN A 461 -27.36 21.53 9.17
CA ASN A 461 -27.75 21.56 7.76
C ASN A 461 -27.61 20.18 7.14
N VAL A 462 -28.64 19.68 6.48
CA VAL A 462 -28.66 18.35 5.88
C VAL A 462 -29.18 18.42 4.45
N LEU A 463 -28.41 17.88 3.50
CA LEU A 463 -28.89 17.54 2.16
C LEU A 463 -29.14 16.03 2.11
N MET A 464 -30.37 15.63 1.85
CA MET A 464 -30.72 14.25 1.52
C MET A 464 -30.86 14.11 0.01
N ILE A 465 -30.20 13.10 -0.57
CA ILE A 465 -30.36 12.76 -1.99
C ILE A 465 -30.89 11.33 -2.11
N THR A 466 -32.11 11.21 -2.64
CA THR A 466 -32.85 9.96 -2.77
C THR A 466 -32.98 9.55 -4.24
N GLY A 467 -33.09 8.25 -4.49
CA GLY A 467 -33.31 7.70 -5.82
C GLY A 467 -34.78 7.34 -6.03
N GLN A 468 -35.39 7.77 -7.14
CA GLN A 468 -36.79 7.47 -7.47
C GLN A 468 -37.03 5.96 -7.65
N SER A 469 -36.01 5.22 -8.12
CA SER A 469 -36.06 3.78 -8.33
C SER A 469 -35.27 3.00 -7.31
N ASP A 470 -34.88 3.65 -6.20
CA ASP A 470 -34.18 3.01 -5.08
C ASP A 470 -35.18 2.15 -4.27
N PRO A 471 -34.96 0.83 -4.12
CA PRO A 471 -35.87 -0.02 -3.33
C PRO A 471 -35.92 0.38 -1.85
N TYR A 472 -34.94 1.09 -1.33
CA TYR A 472 -34.91 1.62 0.04
C TYR A 472 -35.46 3.06 0.16
N GLY A 473 -35.74 3.71 -0.97
CA GLY A 473 -36.19 5.11 -0.99
C GLY A 473 -37.50 5.37 -0.21
N VAL A 474 -38.34 4.35 -0.05
CA VAL A 474 -39.59 4.44 0.72
C VAL A 474 -39.36 4.70 2.22
N TYR A 475 -38.17 4.38 2.75
CA TYR A 475 -37.82 4.59 4.17
C TYR A 475 -37.11 5.93 4.43
N ALA A 476 -36.77 6.69 3.39
CA ALA A 476 -36.06 7.96 3.51
C ALA A 476 -36.93 9.05 4.18
N GLY A 477 -38.24 9.01 3.97
CA GLY A 477 -39.17 9.99 4.52
C GLY A 477 -39.21 10.02 6.05
N ASP A 478 -39.05 8.86 6.69
CA ASP A 478 -39.02 8.77 8.15
C ASP A 478 -37.78 9.46 8.73
N LEU A 479 -36.61 9.29 8.10
CA LEU A 479 -35.38 9.96 8.52
C LEU A 479 -35.52 11.49 8.38
N GLU A 480 -36.04 11.97 7.24
CA GLU A 480 -36.29 13.39 7.01
C GLU A 480 -37.23 13.97 8.08
N ALA A 481 -38.32 13.27 8.39
CA ALA A 481 -39.28 13.71 9.39
C ALA A 481 -38.64 13.84 10.81
N HIS A 482 -37.84 12.87 11.21
CA HIS A 482 -37.14 12.90 12.50
C HIS A 482 -36.11 14.02 12.58
N LEU A 483 -35.30 14.22 11.54
CA LEU A 483 -34.30 15.30 11.49
C LEU A 483 -34.95 16.68 11.56
N ARG A 484 -36.05 16.88 10.80
CA ARG A 484 -36.83 18.14 10.90
C ARG A 484 -37.49 18.36 12.27
N ALA A 485 -38.05 17.31 12.85
CA ALA A 485 -38.68 17.38 14.16
C ALA A 485 -37.63 17.74 15.25
N ALA A 486 -36.38 17.30 15.09
CA ALA A 486 -35.29 17.68 15.97
C ALA A 486 -34.71 19.08 15.68
N GLY A 487 -35.21 19.82 14.69
CA GLY A 487 -34.81 21.21 14.40
C GLY A 487 -33.76 21.37 13.28
N ALA A 488 -33.37 20.32 12.58
CA ALA A 488 -32.44 20.41 11.48
C ALA A 488 -33.04 21.10 10.25
N SER A 489 -32.23 21.87 9.51
CA SER A 489 -32.55 22.40 8.19
C SER A 489 -32.29 21.31 7.13
N VAL A 490 -33.35 20.66 6.67
CA VAL A 490 -33.23 19.53 5.73
C VAL A 490 -33.67 19.96 4.32
N GLU A 491 -32.81 19.78 3.33
CA GLU A 491 -33.13 19.85 1.92
C GLU A 491 -33.15 18.41 1.36
N ASN A 492 -34.25 18.01 0.73
CA ASN A 492 -34.36 16.70 0.09
C ASN A 492 -34.45 16.87 -1.43
N ARG A 493 -33.63 16.11 -2.15
CA ARG A 493 -33.56 16.05 -3.62
C ARG A 493 -33.76 14.62 -4.11
N MET A 494 -34.79 14.41 -4.91
CA MET A 494 -35.06 13.14 -5.55
C MET A 494 -34.49 13.14 -6.96
N LEU A 495 -33.66 12.13 -7.28
CA LEU A 495 -33.07 11.92 -8.59
C LEU A 495 -33.78 10.78 -9.33
N ALA A 496 -33.82 10.84 -10.64
CA ALA A 496 -34.24 9.72 -11.51
C ALA A 496 -33.12 8.66 -11.56
N ALA A 497 -32.82 8.04 -10.42
CA ALA A 497 -31.73 7.09 -10.21
C ALA A 497 -32.18 5.93 -9.31
N GLY A 498 -31.41 4.85 -9.30
CA GLY A 498 -31.55 3.74 -8.36
C GLY A 498 -30.76 3.98 -7.06
N HIS A 499 -30.26 2.88 -6.47
CA HIS A 499 -29.47 2.93 -5.24
C HIS A 499 -28.06 3.47 -5.46
N ASP A 500 -27.46 3.22 -6.63
CA ASP A 500 -26.10 3.67 -6.96
C ASP A 500 -25.98 5.20 -6.99
N ILE A 501 -24.77 5.69 -6.64
CA ILE A 501 -24.42 7.11 -6.74
C ILE A 501 -23.80 7.40 -8.11
N GLY A 502 -24.05 8.60 -8.65
CA GLY A 502 -23.60 9.01 -9.97
C GLY A 502 -23.22 10.50 -10.03
N THR A 503 -23.05 10.99 -11.27
CA THR A 503 -22.62 12.37 -11.53
C THR A 503 -23.60 13.40 -10.96
N ALA A 504 -24.91 13.17 -11.07
CA ALA A 504 -25.93 14.10 -10.55
C ALA A 504 -25.88 14.21 -9.01
N ASP A 505 -25.56 13.12 -8.30
CA ASP A 505 -25.35 13.15 -6.85
C ASP A 505 -24.16 14.03 -6.49
N MET A 506 -23.06 13.90 -7.24
CA MET A 506 -21.86 14.71 -7.08
C MET A 506 -22.12 16.20 -7.32
N GLU A 507 -22.84 16.54 -8.39
CA GLU A 507 -23.17 17.92 -8.72
C GLU A 507 -24.01 18.59 -7.64
N LEU A 508 -25.03 17.91 -7.13
CA LEU A 508 -25.89 18.40 -6.04
C LEU A 508 -25.09 18.56 -4.74
N ALA A 509 -24.29 17.57 -4.39
CA ALA A 509 -23.46 17.64 -3.18
C ALA A 509 -22.44 18.78 -3.24
N ARG A 510 -21.81 19.01 -4.41
CA ARG A 510 -20.88 20.11 -4.63
C ARG A 510 -21.55 21.48 -4.50
N ALA A 511 -22.67 21.69 -5.18
CA ALA A 511 -23.43 22.94 -5.08
C ALA A 511 -23.91 23.22 -3.65
N TYR A 512 -24.25 22.16 -2.92
CA TYR A 512 -24.64 22.27 -1.52
C TYR A 512 -23.44 22.68 -0.63
N ARG A 513 -22.29 22.00 -0.78
CA ARG A 513 -21.05 22.32 -0.05
C ARG A 513 -20.64 23.79 -0.28
N GLU A 514 -20.62 24.25 -1.53
CA GLU A 514 -20.26 25.63 -1.89
C GLU A 514 -21.16 26.66 -1.20
N ARG A 515 -22.44 26.33 -1.01
CA ARG A 515 -23.40 27.24 -0.38
C ARG A 515 -23.22 27.29 1.15
N ILE A 516 -22.84 26.20 1.79
CA ILE A 516 -22.80 26.12 3.28
C ILE A 516 -21.40 26.35 3.87
N LEU A 517 -20.34 26.04 3.14
CA LEU A 517 -18.95 26.18 3.60
C LEU A 517 -18.16 27.23 2.80
N GLY A 518 -18.67 27.65 1.64
CA GLY A 518 -18.28 28.78 0.83
C GLY A 518 -16.90 28.79 0.33
#